data_2475ef4cabf300267033d02ceaa20af0
#
_entry.id   2475ef4cabf300267033d02ceaa20af0
#
_cell.length_a   1.000
_cell.length_b   1.000
_cell.length_c   1.000
_cell.angle_alpha   90.00
_cell.angle_beta   90.00
_cell.angle_gamma   90.00
#
_symmetry.space_group_name_H-M   'P 1'
#
loop_
_entity.id
_entity.type
_entity.pdbx_description
1 polymer ?
#
loop_
_entity_poly.entity_id
_entity_poly.type
_entity_poly.pdbx_seq_one_letter_code
_entity_poly.pdbx_strand_id
1 'polypeptide(L)'
;NYWIGFINNKPYAFVLSDILKKDQTDLSQAHIVNMSKTGHTISLDFGIGNKEYLGCGLAAPTLSAFMIFYKRDVDPKADTFFIDPDENNPRAIRVYNKAGFIKVGEYQAIQGAF
;
A
#
# COMPACT_ATOMS: atom_id res chain seq x y z
N ASN A 1 -3.93 4.82 -10.74
CA ASN A 1 -2.87 5.84 -10.81
C ASN A 1 -1.50 5.21 -10.54
N TYR A 2 -0.51 5.78 -11.18
CA TYR A 2 0.86 5.30 -11.11
C TYR A 2 1.76 6.37 -10.52
N TRP A 3 2.59 5.99 -9.54
CA TRP A 3 3.46 6.91 -8.82
C TRP A 3 4.90 6.42 -8.84
N ILE A 4 5.85 7.36 -8.96
CA ILE A 4 7.28 7.04 -8.95
C ILE A 4 7.93 7.75 -7.77
N GLY A 5 8.67 7.00 -6.95
CA GLY A 5 9.48 7.57 -5.88
C GLY A 5 10.90 7.85 -6.35
N PHE A 6 11.47 8.96 -5.88
CA PHE A 6 12.81 9.40 -6.25
C PHE A 6 13.69 9.57 -5.03
N ILE A 7 14.97 9.20 -5.17
CA ILE A 7 16.05 9.53 -4.22
C ILE A 7 17.16 10.19 -5.00
N ASN A 8 17.61 11.38 -4.57
CA ASN A 8 18.67 12.14 -5.24
C ASN A 8 18.41 12.29 -6.75
N ASN A 9 17.16 12.60 -7.11
CA ASN A 9 16.69 12.73 -8.49
C ASN A 9 16.74 11.46 -9.32
N LYS A 10 16.93 10.29 -8.69
CA LYS A 10 16.88 8.99 -9.36
C LYS A 10 15.60 8.23 -8.99
N PRO A 11 14.86 7.67 -9.96
CA PRO A 11 13.71 6.85 -9.64
C PRO A 11 14.17 5.57 -8.94
N TYR A 12 13.48 5.19 -7.85
CA TYR A 12 13.84 3.98 -7.12
C TYR A 12 12.66 3.07 -6.79
N ALA A 13 11.47 3.62 -6.70
CA ALA A 13 10.29 2.86 -6.29
C ALA A 13 9.09 3.22 -7.15
N PHE A 14 8.14 2.31 -7.24
CA PHE A 14 6.87 2.58 -7.90
C PHE A 14 5.72 2.13 -7.02
N VAL A 15 4.58 2.79 -7.18
CA VAL A 15 3.32 2.43 -6.54
C VAL A 15 2.21 2.53 -7.56
N LEU A 16 1.37 1.51 -7.64
CA LEU A 16 0.09 1.58 -8.34
C LEU A 16 -1.00 1.71 -7.30
N SER A 17 -1.95 2.60 -7.52
CA SER A 17 -3.05 2.82 -6.59
C SER A 17 -4.39 2.87 -7.33
N ASP A 18 -5.38 2.18 -6.77
CA ASP A 18 -6.74 2.16 -7.28
C ASP A 18 -7.73 2.29 -6.12
N ILE A 19 -8.80 3.05 -6.33
CA ILE A 19 -9.89 3.14 -5.37
C ILE A 19 -10.78 1.92 -5.55
N LEU A 20 -10.98 1.17 -4.47
CA LEU A 20 -11.89 0.02 -4.47
C LEU A 20 -13.32 0.48 -4.18
N LYS A 21 -14.27 -0.06 -4.93
CA LYS A 21 -15.69 0.22 -4.75
C LYS A 21 -16.41 -1.07 -4.37
N LYS A 22 -17.36 -0.98 -3.44
CA LYS A 22 -18.08 -2.14 -2.92
C LYS A 22 -18.91 -2.89 -3.97
N ASP A 23 -19.26 -2.23 -5.05
CA ASP A 23 -20.04 -2.82 -6.14
C ASP A 23 -19.19 -3.56 -7.18
N GLN A 24 -17.88 -3.62 -7.01
CA GLN A 24 -17.01 -4.40 -7.90
C GLN A 24 -17.27 -5.89 -7.71
N THR A 25 -17.37 -6.61 -8.83
CA THR A 25 -17.74 -8.04 -8.82
C THR A 25 -16.57 -8.96 -8.51
N ASP A 26 -15.35 -8.47 -8.62
CA ASP A 26 -14.12 -9.26 -8.42
C ASP A 26 -13.60 -9.22 -6.99
N LEU A 27 -14.30 -8.55 -6.07
CA LEU A 27 -13.89 -8.47 -4.68
C LEU A 27 -14.26 -9.72 -3.90
N SER A 28 -13.30 -10.22 -3.11
CA SER A 28 -13.56 -11.34 -2.20
C SER A 28 -14.35 -10.86 -0.98
N GLN A 29 -14.86 -11.81 -0.20
CA GLN A 29 -15.54 -11.51 1.06
C GLN A 29 -14.61 -10.79 2.03
N ALA A 30 -13.34 -11.19 2.08
CA ALA A 30 -12.35 -10.54 2.94
C ALA A 30 -12.14 -9.07 2.55
N HIS A 31 -12.14 -8.74 1.26
CA HIS A 31 -12.10 -7.36 0.81
C HIS A 31 -13.29 -6.57 1.33
N ILE A 32 -14.50 -7.06 1.09
CA ILE A 32 -15.73 -6.35 1.42
C ILE A 32 -15.83 -6.08 2.91
N VAL A 33 -15.54 -7.08 3.75
CA VAL A 33 -15.65 -6.96 5.19
C VAL A 33 -14.65 -5.94 5.77
N ASN A 34 -13.48 -5.82 5.16
CA ASN A 34 -12.41 -4.96 5.66
C ASN A 34 -12.32 -3.59 4.98
N MET A 35 -13.18 -3.33 3.99
CA MET A 35 -13.22 -2.03 3.35
C MET A 35 -13.69 -0.93 4.31
N SER A 36 -13.25 0.30 4.05
CA SER A 36 -13.67 1.46 4.81
C SER A 36 -15.19 1.61 4.78
N LYS A 37 -15.76 1.94 5.93
CA LYS A 37 -17.20 2.24 6.07
C LYS A 37 -17.46 3.74 6.04
N THR A 38 -16.44 4.56 6.19
CA THR A 38 -16.57 6.02 6.34
C THR A 38 -15.84 6.80 5.27
N GLY A 39 -14.86 6.21 4.61
CA GLY A 39 -14.04 6.88 3.61
C GLY A 39 -13.74 5.99 2.42
N HIS A 40 -12.60 6.21 1.78
CA HIS A 40 -12.17 5.44 0.62
C HIS A 40 -11.17 4.36 0.99
N THR A 41 -11.30 3.22 0.34
CA THR A 41 -10.34 2.11 0.42
C THR A 41 -9.49 2.11 -0.83
N ILE A 42 -8.17 2.09 -0.64
CA ILE A 42 -7.20 2.17 -1.73
C ILE A 42 -6.44 0.85 -1.81
N SER A 43 -6.42 0.27 -3.00
CA SER A 43 -5.61 -0.91 -3.29
C SER A 43 -4.25 -0.46 -3.80
N LEU A 44 -3.19 -1.03 -3.26
CA LEU A 44 -1.81 -0.67 -3.60
C LEU A 44 -1.07 -1.86 -4.19
N ASP A 45 -0.20 -1.56 -5.16
CA ASP A 45 0.83 -2.45 -5.65
C ASP A 45 2.15 -1.67 -5.61
N PHE A 46 3.19 -2.25 -5.04
CA PHE A 46 4.41 -1.52 -4.67
C PHE A 46 5.65 -2.35 -4.99
N GLY A 47 6.71 -1.66 -5.43
CA GLY A 47 7.99 -2.29 -5.64
C GLY A 47 9.15 -1.32 -5.64
N ILE A 48 10.34 -1.83 -5.31
CA ILE A 48 11.60 -1.12 -5.46
C ILE A 48 12.20 -1.54 -6.81
N GLY A 49 12.22 -0.62 -7.77
CA GLY A 49 12.68 -0.93 -9.12
C GLY A 49 14.17 -0.77 -9.34
N ASN A 50 14.88 -0.08 -8.46
CA ASN A 50 16.31 0.18 -8.59
C ASN A 50 17.11 -0.77 -7.72
N LYS A 51 17.95 -1.60 -8.34
CA LYS A 51 18.75 -2.62 -7.65
C LYS A 51 19.68 -2.05 -6.59
N GLU A 52 20.14 -0.81 -6.75
CA GLU A 52 21.03 -0.16 -5.78
C GLU A 52 20.37 0.00 -4.40
N TYR A 53 19.04 0.07 -4.38
CA TYR A 53 18.28 0.32 -3.15
C TYR A 53 17.59 -0.93 -2.59
N LEU A 54 17.73 -2.06 -3.26
CA LEU A 54 17.21 -3.33 -2.73
C LEU A 54 18.02 -3.75 -1.50
N GLY A 55 17.31 -4.16 -0.45
CA GLY A 55 17.96 -4.61 0.78
C GLY A 55 18.49 -3.49 1.67
N CYS A 56 18.21 -2.22 1.34
CA CYS A 56 18.69 -1.07 2.13
C CYS A 56 17.70 -0.65 3.23
N GLY A 57 16.62 -1.39 3.44
CA GLY A 57 15.63 -1.06 4.45
C GLY A 57 14.71 0.10 4.08
N LEU A 58 14.64 0.46 2.80
CA LEU A 58 13.86 1.63 2.33
C LEU A 58 12.40 1.31 2.04
N ALA A 59 12.05 0.05 1.86
CA ALA A 59 10.71 -0.30 1.38
C ALA A 59 9.60 0.10 2.36
N ALA A 60 9.73 -0.26 3.64
CA ALA A 60 8.70 0.07 4.62
C ALA A 60 8.57 1.59 4.85
N PRO A 61 9.67 2.36 5.04
CA PRO A 61 9.55 3.81 5.13
C PRO A 61 8.96 4.47 3.89
N THR A 62 9.31 3.97 2.70
CA THR A 62 8.77 4.48 1.43
C THR A 62 7.27 4.25 1.34
N LEU A 63 6.82 3.06 1.66
CA LEU A 63 5.39 2.72 1.62
C LEU A 63 4.61 3.54 2.64
N SER A 64 5.12 3.69 3.86
CA SER A 64 4.49 4.53 4.90
C SER A 64 4.40 5.99 4.46
N ALA A 65 5.48 6.52 3.90
CA ALA A 65 5.51 7.90 3.40
C ALA A 65 4.52 8.09 2.26
N PHE A 66 4.38 7.10 1.38
CA PHE A 66 3.42 7.16 0.29
C PHE A 66 1.98 7.24 0.80
N MET A 67 1.64 6.43 1.78
CA MET A 67 0.28 6.43 2.34
C MET A 67 -0.05 7.76 3.01
N ILE A 68 0.90 8.37 3.71
CA ILE A 68 0.74 9.70 4.30
C ILE A 68 0.53 10.75 3.21
N PHE A 69 1.36 10.72 2.17
CA PHE A 69 1.25 11.61 1.02
C PHE A 69 -0.11 11.47 0.32
N TYR A 70 -0.52 10.23 0.08
CA TYR A 70 -1.78 9.96 -0.61
C TYR A 70 -2.97 10.54 0.14
N LYS A 71 -3.03 10.29 1.46
CA LYS A 71 -4.12 10.77 2.30
C LYS A 71 -4.12 12.30 2.41
N ARG A 72 -2.95 12.92 2.46
CA ARG A 72 -2.82 14.37 2.60
C ARG A 72 -3.07 15.12 1.30
N ASP A 73 -2.47 14.65 0.19
CA ASP A 73 -2.37 15.43 -1.04
C ASP A 73 -3.19 14.89 -2.22
N VAL A 74 -3.63 13.64 -2.18
CA VAL A 74 -4.35 13.01 -3.29
C VAL A 74 -5.82 12.79 -2.94
N ASP A 75 -6.09 12.12 -1.82
CA ASP A 75 -7.46 11.78 -1.41
C ASP A 75 -7.59 11.85 0.11
N PRO A 76 -8.04 12.98 0.65
CA PRO A 76 -8.22 13.13 2.11
C PRO A 76 -9.23 12.17 2.72
N LYS A 77 -10.07 11.54 1.92
CA LYS A 77 -11.03 10.53 2.38
C LYS A 77 -10.45 9.13 2.43
N ALA A 78 -9.25 8.92 1.91
CA ALA A 78 -8.57 7.63 1.98
C ALA A 78 -8.20 7.33 3.43
N ASP A 79 -8.76 6.27 3.99
CA ASP A 79 -8.53 5.88 5.38
C ASP A 79 -8.18 4.41 5.55
N THR A 80 -8.19 3.64 4.47
CA THR A 80 -7.90 2.21 4.49
C THR A 80 -7.10 1.85 3.24
N PHE A 81 -6.03 1.10 3.43
CA PHE A 81 -5.17 0.67 2.33
C PHE A 81 -5.05 -0.85 2.33
N PHE A 82 -5.25 -1.46 1.17
CA PHE A 82 -5.04 -2.88 0.95
C PHE A 82 -3.78 -3.08 0.14
N ILE A 83 -3.04 -4.13 0.48
CA ILE A 83 -1.92 -4.60 -0.31
C ILE A 83 -1.91 -6.11 -0.28
N ASP A 84 -1.52 -6.74 -1.38
CA ASP A 84 -1.57 -8.19 -1.55
C ASP A 84 -0.16 -8.70 -1.83
N PRO A 85 0.56 -9.22 -0.82
CA PRO A 85 1.88 -9.79 -1.05
C PRO A 85 1.77 -11.17 -1.67
N ASP A 86 2.74 -11.54 -2.48
CA ASP A 86 2.94 -12.91 -2.89
C ASP A 86 3.25 -13.76 -1.64
N GLU A 87 2.49 -14.83 -1.43
CA GLU A 87 2.67 -15.74 -0.29
C GLU A 87 4.08 -16.33 -0.23
N ASN A 88 4.73 -16.45 -1.38
CA ASN A 88 6.08 -16.97 -1.49
C ASN A 88 7.16 -15.90 -1.30
N ASN A 89 6.78 -14.70 -0.90
CA ASN A 89 7.71 -13.58 -0.71
C ASN A 89 7.73 -13.12 0.74
N PRO A 90 8.49 -13.81 1.64
CA PRO A 90 8.54 -13.41 3.05
C PRO A 90 9.15 -12.03 3.28
N ARG A 91 9.99 -11.54 2.34
CA ARG A 91 10.53 -10.18 2.43
C ARG A 91 9.43 -9.13 2.30
N ALA A 92 8.53 -9.30 1.35
CA ALA A 92 7.40 -8.38 1.18
C ALA A 92 6.49 -8.39 2.41
N ILE A 93 6.22 -9.56 2.96
CA ILE A 93 5.41 -9.70 4.18
C ILE A 93 6.03 -8.93 5.33
N ARG A 94 7.34 -9.03 5.54
CA ARG A 94 8.04 -8.28 6.60
C ARG A 94 7.97 -6.77 6.38
N VAL A 95 8.12 -6.33 5.13
CA VAL A 95 8.01 -4.91 4.77
C VAL A 95 6.62 -4.38 5.10
N TYR A 96 5.58 -5.10 4.73
CA TYR A 96 4.20 -4.65 4.94
C TYR A 96 3.88 -4.61 6.43
N ASN A 97 4.32 -5.59 7.22
CA ASN A 97 4.14 -5.57 8.66
C ASN A 97 4.84 -4.35 9.29
N LYS A 98 6.04 -4.01 8.85
CA LYS A 98 6.76 -2.82 9.35
C LYS A 98 6.05 -1.52 8.97
N ALA A 99 5.39 -1.49 7.82
CA ALA A 99 4.65 -0.31 7.38
C ALA A 99 3.28 -0.16 8.06
N GLY A 100 2.90 -1.10 8.92
CA GLY A 100 1.66 -1.01 9.69
C GLY A 100 0.50 -1.83 9.14
N PHE A 101 0.74 -2.67 8.12
CA PHE A 101 -0.31 -3.53 7.59
C PHE A 101 -0.56 -4.73 8.50
N ILE A 102 -1.81 -5.15 8.56
CA ILE A 102 -2.26 -6.33 9.29
C ILE A 102 -2.83 -7.33 8.28
N LYS A 103 -2.49 -8.60 8.43
CA LYS A 103 -3.04 -9.64 7.58
C LYS A 103 -4.49 -9.95 7.97
N VAL A 104 -5.41 -9.80 7.01
CA VAL A 104 -6.85 -10.07 7.20
C VAL A 104 -7.41 -10.87 6.01
N GLY A 105 -6.64 -11.81 5.47
CA GLY A 105 -6.92 -12.47 4.20
C GLY A 105 -6.08 -11.83 3.11
N GLU A 106 -6.11 -10.51 3.02
CA GLU A 106 -5.11 -9.66 2.38
C GLU A 106 -4.51 -8.72 3.42
N TYR A 107 -3.37 -8.07 3.09
CA TYR A 107 -2.75 -7.13 4.01
C TYR A 107 -3.47 -5.78 3.94
N GLN A 108 -3.90 -5.30 5.08
CA GLN A 108 -4.60 -4.03 5.25
C GLN A 108 -3.84 -3.14 6.21
N ALA A 109 -3.67 -1.86 5.86
CA ALA A 109 -3.12 -0.87 6.80
C ALA A 109 -4.10 -0.62 7.93
N ILE A 110 -3.57 -0.47 9.16
CA ILE A 110 -4.39 -0.08 10.30
C ILE A 110 -4.94 1.32 10.05
N GLN A 111 -6.27 1.47 10.17
CA GLN A 111 -6.92 2.75 9.98
C GLN A 111 -6.36 3.77 10.95
N GLY A 112 -5.95 4.92 10.42
CA GLY A 112 -5.42 5.99 11.26
C GLY A 112 -4.00 5.78 11.76
N ALA A 113 -3.26 4.81 11.22
CA ALA A 113 -1.89 4.50 11.63
C ALA A 113 -0.85 5.47 11.07
N PHE A 114 -1.26 6.45 10.28
CA PHE A 114 -0.34 7.35 9.59
C PHE A 114 -0.52 8.78 10.00
#